data_130971eeafc6836586a65b8b42cdc042
#
_entry.id   130971eeafc6836586a65b8b42cdc042
#
_cell.length_a   1.000
_cell.length_b   1.000
_cell.length_c   1.000
_cell.angle_alpha   90.00
_cell.angle_beta   90.00
_cell.angle_gamma   90.00
#
_symmetry.space_group_name_H-M   'P 1'
#
loop_
_entity.id
_entity.type
_entity.pdbx_description
1 polymer ?
#
loop_
_entity_poly.entity_id
_entity_poly.type
_entity_poly.pdbx_seq_one_letter_code
_entity_poly.pdbx_strand_id
1 'polypeptide(L)'
;NAPPITNTRIIGWNRNNLYPNPISSIVNAFSCFLTVASLFIIYKIVSGATPWFSNGVWDTPSLAACREVLQGKVGGCFSVLSERWNQLLFGFKYPEEHYWRPTLAFIGLFFAAAPVLFSNLPRKMLYFTAVYPFAAFWLIWGGTILAPLMVAVGLVVGYIAFTRLEGQSFAMGLIGGIVATVIVWSLSGFITSALSGFLALEAVPSRDMGGFMLNFILGVVCVSLSLPIGILLALGRQSSMPIIKGICVVFIEFIRGVPLITLLFVANVVLAYFLPPGTTTDLILRVIIMITMFSSAYIAEVIRGGLAALPKGQYEAGDSLGLDYAQNMRLI
;
A
#
# COMPACT_ATOMS: atom_id res chain seq x y z
N ASN A 1 -41.91 18.18 30.93
CA ASN A 1 -41.33 17.90 29.63
C ASN A 1 -41.70 19.03 28.68
N ALA A 2 -40.88 20.08 28.59
CA ALA A 2 -41.05 21.09 27.56
C ALA A 2 -40.76 20.46 26.20
N PRO A 3 -41.56 20.75 25.16
CA PRO A 3 -41.31 20.22 23.81
C PRO A 3 -39.96 20.77 23.30
N PRO A 4 -39.21 20.00 22.49
CA PRO A 4 -37.94 20.43 21.97
C PRO A 4 -38.16 21.74 21.15
N ILE A 5 -37.43 22.78 21.48
CA ILE A 5 -37.49 24.05 20.80
C ILE A 5 -36.95 23.83 19.39
N THR A 6 -37.82 23.66 18.42
CA THR A 6 -37.46 23.60 17.00
C THR A 6 -37.00 24.99 16.57
N ASN A 7 -35.69 25.24 16.66
CA ASN A 7 -35.05 26.47 16.15
C ASN A 7 -35.08 26.48 14.61
N THR A 8 -36.18 26.89 14.04
CA THR A 8 -36.40 26.99 12.60
C THR A 8 -35.78 28.25 11.96
N ARG A 9 -35.16 29.12 12.76
CA ARG A 9 -34.52 30.33 12.26
C ARG A 9 -32.99 30.22 12.42
N ILE A 10 -32.26 30.52 11.35
CA ILE A 10 -30.79 30.53 11.29
C ILE A 10 -30.18 31.32 12.45
N ILE A 11 -30.82 32.44 12.85
CA ILE A 11 -30.37 33.27 13.98
C ILE A 11 -30.44 32.51 15.31
N GLY A 12 -31.54 31.76 15.56
CA GLY A 12 -31.66 30.97 16.79
C GLY A 12 -30.70 29.80 16.85
N TRP A 13 -30.46 29.14 15.70
CA TRP A 13 -29.45 28.08 15.59
C TRP A 13 -28.06 28.59 15.86
N ASN A 14 -27.68 29.72 15.25
CA ASN A 14 -26.37 30.37 15.47
C ASN A 14 -26.14 30.73 16.95
N ARG A 15 -27.15 31.33 17.60
CA ARG A 15 -27.05 31.72 19.00
C ARG A 15 -26.84 30.52 19.93
N ASN A 16 -27.52 29.43 19.68
CA ASN A 16 -27.46 28.24 20.54
C ASN A 16 -26.25 27.34 20.29
N ASN A 17 -25.75 27.29 19.05
CA ASN A 17 -24.65 26.40 18.66
C ASN A 17 -23.29 27.11 18.57
N LEU A 18 -23.27 28.37 18.11
CA LEU A 18 -22.00 29.10 17.97
C LEU A 18 -21.69 29.99 19.17
N TYR A 19 -22.70 30.48 19.90
CA TYR A 19 -22.51 31.44 20.97
C TYR A 19 -23.24 31.07 22.29
N PRO A 20 -23.13 29.81 22.78
CA PRO A 20 -23.87 29.37 23.98
C PRO A 20 -23.30 30.01 25.26
N ASN A 21 -21.98 30.26 25.36
CA ASN A 21 -21.29 30.81 26.49
C ASN A 21 -20.23 31.80 26.03
N PRO A 22 -19.81 32.79 26.86
CA PRO A 22 -18.79 33.80 26.50
C PRO A 22 -17.47 33.18 26.00
N ILE A 23 -16.99 32.13 26.68
CA ILE A 23 -15.75 31.42 26.30
C ILE A 23 -15.88 30.71 24.98
N SER A 24 -16.99 29.94 24.81
CA SER A 24 -17.28 29.26 23.56
C SER A 24 -17.49 30.23 22.39
N SER A 25 -18.07 31.41 22.67
CA SER A 25 -18.25 32.48 21.68
C SER A 25 -16.91 33.02 21.19
N ILE A 26 -15.94 33.25 22.09
CA ILE A 26 -14.59 33.70 21.71
C ILE A 26 -13.87 32.60 20.87
N VAL A 27 -13.91 31.37 21.30
CA VAL A 27 -13.27 30.26 20.58
C VAL A 27 -13.90 30.06 19.17
N ASN A 28 -15.24 30.13 19.08
CA ASN A 28 -15.92 29.99 17.81
C ASN A 28 -15.69 31.18 16.89
N ALA A 29 -15.66 32.40 17.42
CA ALA A 29 -15.31 33.61 16.65
C ALA A 29 -13.88 33.52 16.10
N PHE A 30 -12.92 33.08 16.94
CA PHE A 30 -11.53 32.86 16.52
C PHE A 30 -11.43 31.74 15.44
N SER A 31 -12.13 30.62 15.61
CA SER A 31 -12.19 29.55 14.62
C SER A 31 -12.81 30.03 13.31
N CYS A 32 -13.88 30.82 13.37
CA CYS A 32 -14.48 31.43 12.19
C CYS A 32 -13.51 32.38 11.47
N PHE A 33 -12.80 33.22 12.24
CA PHE A 33 -11.77 34.10 11.70
C PHE A 33 -10.65 33.30 11.01
N LEU A 34 -10.14 32.25 11.64
CA LEU A 34 -9.12 31.37 11.05
C LEU A 34 -9.61 30.70 9.77
N THR A 35 -10.88 30.26 9.74
CA THR A 35 -11.48 29.66 8.56
C THR A 35 -11.57 30.66 7.41
N VAL A 36 -12.07 31.88 7.67
CA VAL A 36 -12.17 32.94 6.67
C VAL A 36 -10.78 33.36 6.18
N ALA A 37 -9.81 33.51 7.08
CA ALA A 37 -8.43 33.83 6.72
C ALA A 37 -7.81 32.74 5.84
N SER A 38 -8.02 31.46 6.19
CA SER A 38 -7.55 30.34 5.39
C SER A 38 -8.18 30.32 3.99
N LEU A 39 -9.49 30.52 3.90
CA LEU A 39 -10.19 30.63 2.60
C LEU A 39 -9.69 31.81 1.77
N PHE A 40 -9.43 32.94 2.41
CA PHE A 40 -8.85 34.11 1.73
C PHE A 40 -7.43 33.81 1.22
N ILE A 41 -6.59 33.16 2.02
CA ILE A 41 -5.24 32.75 1.60
C ILE A 41 -5.34 31.79 0.42
N ILE A 42 -6.20 30.76 0.50
CA ILE A 42 -6.44 29.81 -0.60
C ILE A 42 -6.90 30.55 -1.85
N TYR A 43 -7.86 31.46 -1.74
CA TYR A 43 -8.32 32.30 -2.85
C TYR A 43 -7.17 33.08 -3.47
N LYS A 44 -6.31 33.74 -2.66
CA LYS A 44 -5.13 34.47 -3.14
C LYS A 44 -4.12 33.57 -3.85
N ILE A 45 -3.89 32.37 -3.33
CA ILE A 45 -3.00 31.38 -3.97
C ILE A 45 -3.59 30.95 -5.32
N VAL A 46 -4.87 30.57 -5.34
CA VAL A 46 -5.55 30.12 -6.57
C VAL A 46 -5.62 31.22 -7.60
N SER A 47 -6.02 32.44 -7.21
CA SER A 47 -6.08 33.58 -8.15
C SER A 47 -4.69 33.99 -8.66
N GLY A 48 -3.65 33.87 -7.85
CA GLY A 48 -2.26 34.08 -8.28
C GLY A 48 -1.73 32.97 -9.19
N ALA A 49 -2.19 31.74 -9.00
CA ALA A 49 -1.81 30.61 -9.84
C ALA A 49 -2.58 30.57 -11.18
N THR A 50 -3.77 31.16 -11.25
CA THR A 50 -4.60 31.15 -12.47
C THR A 50 -3.88 31.68 -13.71
N PRO A 51 -3.18 32.84 -13.69
CA PRO A 51 -2.40 33.33 -14.83
C PRO A 51 -1.25 32.37 -15.22
N TRP A 52 -0.67 31.68 -14.23
CA TRP A 52 0.39 30.71 -14.47
C TRP A 52 -0.12 29.49 -15.25
N PHE A 53 -1.34 29.02 -14.98
CA PHE A 53 -1.98 27.95 -15.74
C PHE A 53 -2.54 28.43 -17.07
N SER A 54 -3.24 29.58 -17.12
CA SER A 54 -3.90 30.07 -18.32
C SER A 54 -2.93 30.47 -19.44
N ASN A 55 -1.74 30.95 -19.07
CA ASN A 55 -0.67 31.27 -20.00
C ASN A 55 0.32 30.10 -20.17
N GLY A 56 -0.04 28.90 -19.73
CA GLY A 56 0.82 27.73 -19.78
C GLY A 56 1.16 27.31 -21.22
N VAL A 57 2.43 27.03 -21.47
CA VAL A 57 2.94 26.58 -22.76
C VAL A 57 3.09 25.05 -22.71
N TRP A 58 2.44 24.35 -23.67
CA TRP A 58 2.36 22.89 -23.71
C TRP A 58 3.22 22.25 -24.82
N ASP A 59 3.51 23.02 -25.91
CA ASP A 59 4.10 22.50 -27.13
C ASP A 59 5.44 23.19 -27.46
N THR A 60 6.44 22.98 -26.60
CA THR A 60 7.78 23.49 -26.87
C THR A 60 8.83 22.43 -26.56
N PRO A 61 9.86 22.26 -27.42
CA PRO A 61 10.85 21.18 -27.27
C PRO A 61 11.85 21.44 -26.12
N SER A 62 11.89 22.65 -25.58
CA SER A 62 12.83 23.00 -24.53
C SER A 62 12.34 24.09 -23.59
N LEU A 63 12.93 24.18 -22.40
CA LEU A 63 12.66 25.25 -21.44
C LEU A 63 13.04 26.64 -21.99
N ALA A 64 14.09 26.73 -22.81
CA ALA A 64 14.48 27.98 -23.45
C ALA A 64 13.42 28.48 -24.42
N ALA A 65 12.94 27.60 -25.30
CA ALA A 65 11.85 27.91 -26.23
C ALA A 65 10.55 28.30 -25.51
N CYS A 66 10.24 27.62 -24.39
CA CYS A 66 9.10 27.98 -23.56
C CYS A 66 9.21 29.41 -22.99
N ARG A 67 10.38 29.82 -22.55
CA ARG A 67 10.63 31.17 -22.02
C ARG A 67 10.52 32.23 -23.12
N GLU A 68 10.96 31.91 -24.33
CA GLU A 68 10.82 32.79 -25.50
C GLU A 68 9.32 33.01 -25.85
N VAL A 69 8.51 31.96 -25.83
CA VAL A 69 7.05 32.05 -26.05
C VAL A 69 6.37 32.88 -24.97
N LEU A 70 6.77 32.74 -23.72
CA LEU A 70 6.21 33.50 -22.60
C LEU A 70 6.60 34.98 -22.61
N GLN A 71 7.69 35.37 -23.27
CA GLN A 71 8.14 36.78 -23.38
C GLN A 71 8.11 37.55 -22.07
N GLY A 72 8.48 36.92 -20.96
CA GLY A 72 8.46 37.51 -19.63
C GLY A 72 7.09 37.54 -18.93
N LYS A 73 6.02 37.03 -19.55
CA LYS A 73 4.72 36.87 -18.91
C LYS A 73 4.79 35.72 -17.89
N VAL A 74 3.95 35.83 -16.84
CA VAL A 74 3.79 34.76 -15.86
C VAL A 74 3.04 33.59 -16.50
N GLY A 75 3.71 32.46 -16.68
CA GLY A 75 3.12 31.24 -17.24
C GLY A 75 3.96 30.00 -16.91
N GLY A 76 3.32 28.85 -16.80
CA GLY A 76 3.99 27.57 -16.54
C GLY A 76 4.48 26.93 -17.84
N CYS A 77 5.67 26.30 -17.80
CA CYS A 77 6.18 25.47 -18.91
C CYS A 77 5.72 24.03 -18.72
N PHE A 78 4.54 23.67 -19.24
CA PHE A 78 3.95 22.33 -19.15
C PHE A 78 4.43 21.37 -20.25
N SER A 79 5.20 21.89 -21.23
CA SER A 79 5.78 21.07 -22.30
C SER A 79 6.63 19.88 -21.80
N VAL A 80 7.18 19.97 -20.59
CA VAL A 80 7.85 18.84 -19.94
C VAL A 80 6.90 17.66 -19.71
N LEU A 81 5.62 17.93 -19.43
CA LEU A 81 4.63 16.87 -19.22
C LEU A 81 4.26 16.18 -20.54
N SER A 82 4.07 16.93 -21.63
CA SER A 82 3.77 16.37 -22.95
C SER A 82 4.95 15.59 -23.52
N GLU A 83 6.15 16.18 -23.49
CA GLU A 83 7.36 15.58 -24.03
C GLU A 83 7.89 14.38 -23.20
N ARG A 84 7.71 14.39 -21.89
CA ARG A 84 8.22 13.40 -20.97
C ARG A 84 7.16 12.49 -20.36
N TRP A 85 5.94 12.47 -20.95
CA TRP A 85 4.80 11.71 -20.43
C TRP A 85 5.14 10.22 -20.21
N ASN A 86 5.72 9.59 -21.22
CA ASN A 86 6.10 8.18 -21.14
C ASN A 86 7.17 7.94 -20.06
N GLN A 87 8.14 8.85 -19.94
CA GLN A 87 9.16 8.79 -18.91
C GLN A 87 8.58 8.95 -17.50
N LEU A 88 7.58 9.82 -17.31
CA LEU A 88 6.89 10.00 -16.04
C LEU A 88 6.08 8.76 -15.66
N LEU A 89 5.49 8.08 -16.65
CA LEU A 89 4.70 6.87 -16.40
C LEU A 89 5.56 5.63 -16.18
N PHE A 90 6.52 5.36 -17.05
CA PHE A 90 7.23 4.07 -17.10
C PHE A 90 8.69 4.15 -16.63
N GLY A 91 9.22 5.37 -16.46
CA GLY A 91 10.62 5.59 -16.12
C GLY A 91 11.50 5.83 -17.35
N PHE A 92 12.78 6.14 -17.08
CA PHE A 92 13.71 6.58 -18.11
C PHE A 92 14.28 5.42 -18.96
N LYS A 93 14.37 4.22 -18.39
CA LYS A 93 15.06 3.09 -19.01
C LYS A 93 14.15 1.95 -19.45
N TYR A 94 12.86 2.02 -19.12
CA TYR A 94 11.93 0.98 -19.52
C TYR A 94 11.76 1.01 -21.05
N PRO A 95 11.88 -0.15 -21.78
CA PRO A 95 11.80 -0.19 -23.23
C PRO A 95 10.46 0.31 -23.77
N GLU A 96 10.49 1.20 -24.76
CA GLU A 96 9.26 1.80 -25.33
C GLU A 96 8.33 0.78 -25.98
N GLU A 97 8.89 -0.24 -26.63
CA GLU A 97 8.16 -1.34 -27.27
C GLU A 97 7.36 -2.19 -26.27
N HIS A 98 7.68 -2.07 -24.97
CA HIS A 98 7.05 -2.85 -23.90
C HIS A 98 6.07 -2.04 -23.03
N TYR A 99 5.80 -0.77 -23.32
CA TYR A 99 4.87 0.07 -22.55
C TYR A 99 3.44 -0.50 -22.45
N TRP A 100 3.03 -1.31 -23.42
CA TRP A 100 1.73 -1.98 -23.39
C TRP A 100 1.57 -2.94 -22.21
N ARG A 101 2.65 -3.56 -21.73
CA ARG A 101 2.64 -4.55 -20.63
C ARG A 101 2.24 -3.91 -19.29
N PRO A 102 2.95 -2.90 -18.77
CA PRO A 102 2.54 -2.21 -17.54
C PRO A 102 1.20 -1.49 -17.69
N THR A 103 0.84 -1.03 -18.89
CA THR A 103 -0.48 -0.44 -19.15
C THR A 103 -1.59 -1.47 -18.96
N LEU A 104 -1.45 -2.66 -19.53
CA LEU A 104 -2.41 -3.75 -19.30
C LEU A 104 -2.45 -4.20 -17.84
N ALA A 105 -1.30 -4.29 -17.18
CA ALA A 105 -1.26 -4.59 -15.76
C ALA A 105 -1.98 -3.53 -14.93
N PHE A 106 -1.80 -2.26 -15.24
CA PHE A 106 -2.49 -1.16 -14.58
C PHE A 106 -4.00 -1.20 -14.78
N ILE A 107 -4.47 -1.42 -16.00
CA ILE A 107 -5.91 -1.58 -16.29
C ILE A 107 -6.47 -2.80 -15.55
N GLY A 108 -5.75 -3.94 -15.58
CA GLY A 108 -6.12 -5.16 -14.89
C GLY A 108 -6.27 -4.98 -13.37
N LEU A 109 -5.50 -4.06 -12.77
CA LEU A 109 -5.60 -3.75 -11.35
C LEU A 109 -6.96 -3.19 -10.96
N PHE A 110 -7.54 -2.31 -11.78
CA PHE A 110 -8.88 -1.77 -11.50
C PHE A 110 -9.93 -2.90 -11.48
N PHE A 111 -9.83 -3.84 -12.42
CA PHE A 111 -10.71 -5.01 -12.43
C PHE A 111 -10.44 -5.96 -11.26
N ALA A 112 -9.20 -6.12 -10.84
CA ALA A 112 -8.84 -6.93 -9.69
C ALA A 112 -9.26 -6.30 -8.35
N ALA A 113 -9.20 -4.98 -8.23
CA ALA A 113 -9.60 -4.26 -7.04
C ALA A 113 -11.13 -4.09 -6.92
N ALA A 114 -11.84 -4.03 -8.05
CA ALA A 114 -13.29 -3.79 -8.07
C ALA A 114 -14.10 -4.71 -7.16
N PRO A 115 -13.95 -6.06 -7.18
CA PRO A 115 -14.76 -6.95 -6.32
C PRO A 115 -14.39 -6.87 -4.84
N VAL A 116 -13.23 -6.31 -4.50
CA VAL A 116 -12.83 -6.05 -3.11
C VAL A 116 -13.45 -4.75 -2.61
N LEU A 117 -13.54 -3.74 -3.47
CA LEU A 117 -14.08 -2.42 -3.12
C LEU A 117 -15.62 -2.38 -3.17
N PHE A 118 -16.22 -3.14 -4.08
CA PHE A 118 -17.67 -3.13 -4.31
C PHE A 118 -18.29 -4.49 -3.96
N SER A 119 -18.92 -4.59 -2.80
CA SER A 119 -19.56 -5.82 -2.30
C SER A 119 -20.71 -6.34 -3.20
N ASN A 120 -21.25 -5.50 -4.08
CA ASN A 120 -22.35 -5.85 -4.99
C ASN A 120 -21.89 -6.68 -6.21
N LEU A 121 -20.57 -6.82 -6.43
CA LEU A 121 -20.04 -7.58 -7.55
C LEU A 121 -20.05 -9.10 -7.27
N PRO A 122 -20.16 -9.92 -8.32
CA PRO A 122 -20.17 -11.38 -8.16
C PRO A 122 -18.90 -11.89 -7.48
N ARG A 123 -19.04 -12.72 -6.44
CA ARG A 123 -17.90 -13.32 -5.72
C ARG A 123 -16.94 -14.09 -6.63
N LYS A 124 -17.39 -14.55 -7.78
CA LYS A 124 -16.54 -15.20 -8.78
C LYS A 124 -15.43 -14.30 -9.31
N MET A 125 -15.60 -12.99 -9.30
CA MET A 125 -14.55 -12.04 -9.70
C MET A 125 -13.35 -12.04 -8.74
N LEU A 126 -13.50 -12.52 -7.49
CA LEU A 126 -12.38 -12.68 -6.55
C LEU A 126 -11.33 -13.68 -7.05
N TYR A 127 -11.70 -14.63 -7.91
CA TYR A 127 -10.70 -15.50 -8.57
C TYR A 127 -9.75 -14.70 -9.46
N PHE A 128 -10.30 -13.70 -10.17
CA PHE A 128 -9.45 -12.78 -10.96
C PHE A 128 -8.50 -12.00 -10.04
N THR A 129 -9.01 -11.46 -8.91
CA THR A 129 -8.18 -10.77 -7.90
C THR A 129 -7.05 -11.67 -7.39
N ALA A 130 -7.31 -12.95 -7.15
CA ALA A 130 -6.30 -13.90 -6.67
C ALA A 130 -5.23 -14.24 -7.73
N VAL A 131 -5.60 -14.30 -8.99
CA VAL A 131 -4.69 -14.64 -10.12
C VAL A 131 -3.91 -13.40 -10.60
N TYR A 132 -4.51 -12.22 -10.45
CA TYR A 132 -3.96 -10.96 -10.97
C TYR A 132 -2.49 -10.67 -10.57
N PRO A 133 -2.04 -10.84 -9.31
CA PRO A 133 -0.65 -10.56 -8.94
C PRO A 133 0.38 -11.34 -9.76
N PHE A 134 0.06 -12.60 -10.09
CA PHE A 134 0.94 -13.48 -10.88
C PHE A 134 0.97 -13.05 -12.35
N ALA A 135 -0.18 -12.67 -12.89
CA ALA A 135 -0.28 -12.15 -14.26
C ALA A 135 0.41 -10.77 -14.39
N ALA A 136 0.22 -9.88 -13.42
CA ALA A 136 0.87 -8.57 -13.39
C ALA A 136 2.39 -8.69 -13.28
N PHE A 137 2.89 -9.61 -12.44
CA PHE A 137 4.32 -9.88 -12.35
C PHE A 137 4.88 -10.34 -13.71
N TRP A 138 4.23 -11.29 -14.37
CA TRP A 138 4.68 -11.77 -15.68
C TRP A 138 4.65 -10.67 -16.75
N LEU A 139 3.62 -9.83 -16.78
CA LEU A 139 3.52 -8.72 -17.73
C LEU A 139 4.63 -7.69 -17.53
N ILE A 140 4.91 -7.29 -16.29
CA ILE A 140 5.82 -6.18 -15.99
C ILE A 140 7.27 -6.61 -16.08
N TRP A 141 7.64 -7.74 -15.45
CA TRP A 141 9.02 -8.24 -15.45
C TRP A 141 9.38 -9.05 -16.69
N GLY A 142 8.39 -9.61 -17.37
CA GLY A 142 8.63 -10.52 -18.47
C GLY A 142 9.12 -11.90 -17.99
N GLY A 143 9.88 -12.57 -18.85
CA GLY A 143 10.30 -13.95 -18.62
C GLY A 143 9.22 -14.98 -18.91
N THR A 144 9.42 -16.23 -18.53
CA THR A 144 8.43 -17.30 -18.73
C THR A 144 7.27 -17.18 -17.75
N ILE A 145 6.03 -17.40 -18.23
CA ILE A 145 4.82 -17.43 -17.38
C ILE A 145 4.89 -18.52 -16.31
N LEU A 146 5.75 -19.52 -16.49
CA LEU A 146 5.93 -20.59 -15.52
C LEU A 146 6.49 -20.09 -14.19
N ALA A 147 7.28 -19.02 -14.19
CA ALA A 147 7.87 -18.48 -12.95
C ALA A 147 6.79 -18.05 -11.93
N PRO A 148 5.88 -17.11 -12.23
CA PRO A 148 4.80 -16.76 -11.30
C PRO A 148 3.81 -17.92 -11.07
N LEU A 149 3.59 -18.78 -12.06
CA LEU A 149 2.74 -19.96 -11.90
C LEU A 149 3.31 -20.91 -10.83
N MET A 150 4.61 -21.18 -10.85
CA MET A 150 5.27 -22.04 -9.86
C MET A 150 5.24 -21.42 -8.45
N VAL A 151 5.26 -20.09 -8.34
CA VAL A 151 5.03 -19.41 -7.06
C VAL A 151 3.61 -19.70 -6.56
N ALA A 152 2.61 -19.58 -7.43
CA ALA A 152 1.22 -19.90 -7.07
C ALA A 152 1.04 -21.37 -6.69
N VAL A 153 1.62 -22.29 -7.45
CA VAL A 153 1.59 -23.74 -7.15
C VAL A 153 2.24 -24.02 -5.79
N GLY A 154 3.39 -23.39 -5.50
CA GLY A 154 4.05 -23.54 -4.20
C GLY A 154 3.17 -23.11 -3.03
N LEU A 155 2.46 -21.97 -3.16
CA LEU A 155 1.51 -21.50 -2.15
C LEU A 155 0.33 -22.45 -1.96
N VAL A 156 -0.22 -22.99 -3.05
CA VAL A 156 -1.32 -23.97 -2.99
C VAL A 156 -0.87 -25.27 -2.32
N VAL A 157 0.30 -25.80 -2.71
CA VAL A 157 0.87 -27.02 -2.10
C VAL A 157 1.17 -26.79 -0.63
N GLY A 158 1.74 -25.63 -0.29
CA GLY A 158 1.99 -25.26 1.11
C GLY A 158 0.71 -25.18 1.92
N TYR A 159 -0.34 -24.59 1.38
CA TYR A 159 -1.65 -24.52 2.03
C TYR A 159 -2.26 -25.91 2.25
N ILE A 160 -2.18 -26.80 1.24
CA ILE A 160 -2.64 -28.18 1.36
C ILE A 160 -1.84 -28.93 2.44
N ALA A 161 -0.52 -28.77 2.47
CA ALA A 161 0.32 -29.39 3.51
C ALA A 161 -0.02 -28.84 4.91
N PHE A 162 -0.25 -27.54 5.03
CA PHE A 162 -0.71 -26.91 6.27
C PHE A 162 -2.00 -27.55 6.77
N THR A 163 -3.06 -27.57 5.94
CA THR A 163 -4.38 -28.10 6.33
C THR A 163 -4.37 -29.60 6.66
N ARG A 164 -3.45 -30.37 6.09
CA ARG A 164 -3.30 -31.80 6.39
C ARG A 164 -2.58 -32.05 7.73
N LEU A 165 -1.65 -31.18 8.11
CA LEU A 165 -0.82 -31.33 9.30
C LEU A 165 -1.35 -30.54 10.50
N GLU A 166 -2.17 -29.52 10.30
CA GLU A 166 -2.80 -28.70 11.35
C GLU A 166 -3.61 -29.58 12.33
N GLY A 167 -4.20 -30.70 11.87
CA GLY A 167 -4.92 -31.63 12.73
C GLY A 167 -4.06 -32.30 13.83
N GLN A 168 -2.74 -32.32 13.70
CA GLN A 168 -1.83 -32.83 14.71
C GLN A 168 -1.33 -31.72 15.65
N SER A 169 -0.93 -30.58 15.10
CA SER A 169 -0.53 -29.37 15.82
C SER A 169 -0.45 -28.21 14.84
N PHE A 170 -0.89 -27.03 15.27
CA PHE A 170 -0.75 -25.80 14.49
C PHE A 170 0.70 -25.53 14.06
N ALA A 171 1.67 -25.77 14.96
CA ALA A 171 3.09 -25.60 14.66
C ALA A 171 3.57 -26.57 13.57
N MET A 172 3.14 -27.84 13.62
CA MET A 172 3.48 -28.82 12.57
C MET A 172 2.85 -28.46 11.23
N GLY A 173 1.61 -27.98 11.23
CA GLY A 173 0.96 -27.46 10.04
C GLY A 173 1.75 -26.31 9.41
N LEU A 174 2.13 -25.32 10.22
CA LEU A 174 2.88 -24.15 9.77
C LEU A 174 4.26 -24.54 9.19
N ILE A 175 5.03 -25.35 9.92
CA ILE A 175 6.36 -25.81 9.47
C ILE A 175 6.21 -26.64 8.19
N GLY A 176 5.30 -27.60 8.16
CA GLY A 176 5.06 -28.43 7.01
C GLY A 176 4.61 -27.66 5.77
N GLY A 177 3.75 -26.67 5.94
CA GLY A 177 3.32 -25.77 4.87
C GLY A 177 4.48 -24.95 4.31
N ILE A 178 5.30 -24.34 5.16
CA ILE A 178 6.47 -23.57 4.74
C ILE A 178 7.49 -24.47 4.01
N VAL A 179 7.81 -25.63 4.58
CA VAL A 179 8.76 -26.57 3.97
C VAL A 179 8.27 -27.04 2.59
N ALA A 180 6.99 -27.40 2.46
CA ALA A 180 6.41 -27.81 1.19
C ALA A 180 6.49 -26.68 0.14
N THR A 181 6.19 -25.46 0.52
CA THR A 181 6.31 -24.28 -0.35
C THR A 181 7.76 -24.08 -0.81
N VAL A 182 8.72 -24.13 0.10
CA VAL A 182 10.15 -23.95 -0.21
C VAL A 182 10.66 -25.05 -1.13
N ILE A 183 10.24 -26.30 -0.92
CA ILE A 183 10.61 -27.42 -1.81
C ILE A 183 10.11 -27.17 -3.24
N VAL A 184 8.84 -26.78 -3.40
CA VAL A 184 8.28 -26.50 -4.75
C VAL A 184 9.04 -25.35 -5.40
N TRP A 185 9.36 -24.29 -4.67
CA TRP A 185 10.11 -23.17 -5.21
C TRP A 185 11.56 -23.51 -5.56
N SER A 186 12.20 -24.36 -4.78
CA SER A 186 13.57 -24.85 -5.08
C SER A 186 13.58 -25.70 -6.37
N LEU A 187 12.54 -26.49 -6.58
CA LEU A 187 12.38 -27.32 -7.79
C LEU A 187 11.93 -26.49 -8.99
N SER A 188 11.33 -25.32 -8.78
CA SER A 188 10.81 -24.48 -9.87
C SER A 188 11.90 -24.05 -10.84
N GLY A 189 13.12 -23.82 -10.38
CA GLY A 189 14.26 -23.46 -11.22
C GLY A 189 14.54 -24.48 -12.33
N PHE A 190 14.41 -25.75 -12.03
CA PHE A 190 14.57 -26.84 -13.02
C PHE A 190 13.48 -26.81 -14.08
N ILE A 191 12.21 -26.62 -13.66
CA ILE A 191 11.05 -26.60 -14.56
C ILE A 191 11.10 -25.36 -15.46
N THR A 192 11.40 -24.21 -14.88
CA THR A 192 11.47 -22.95 -15.62
C THR A 192 12.64 -22.89 -16.58
N SER A 193 13.78 -23.51 -16.28
CA SER A 193 14.91 -23.62 -17.19
C SER A 193 14.65 -24.57 -18.36
N ALA A 194 14.01 -25.73 -18.10
CA ALA A 194 13.67 -26.71 -19.11
C ALA A 194 12.60 -26.20 -20.12
N LEU A 195 11.68 -25.34 -19.66
CA LEU A 195 10.57 -24.80 -20.44
C LEU A 195 10.69 -23.27 -20.62
N SER A 196 11.91 -22.75 -20.71
CA SER A 196 12.20 -21.30 -20.74
C SER A 196 11.54 -20.54 -21.90
N GLY A 197 11.23 -21.23 -23.01
CA GLY A 197 10.55 -20.64 -24.18
C GLY A 197 9.03 -20.58 -24.10
N PHE A 198 8.41 -21.18 -23.08
CA PHE A 198 6.94 -21.25 -23.02
C PHE A 198 6.34 -19.91 -22.60
N LEU A 199 5.60 -19.26 -23.52
CA LEU A 199 4.99 -17.94 -23.35
C LEU A 199 5.99 -16.94 -22.71
N ALA A 200 7.23 -16.96 -23.19
CA ALA A 200 8.27 -16.08 -22.68
C ALA A 200 8.12 -14.68 -23.27
N LEU A 201 8.06 -13.69 -22.38
CA LEU A 201 8.22 -12.27 -22.73
C LEU A 201 9.67 -11.89 -22.52
N GLU A 202 10.16 -10.90 -23.25
CA GLU A 202 11.47 -10.33 -23.00
C GLU A 202 11.56 -9.83 -21.56
N ALA A 203 12.60 -10.24 -20.84
CA ALA A 203 12.78 -9.90 -19.43
C ALA A 203 13.30 -8.47 -19.29
N VAL A 204 12.63 -7.68 -18.43
CA VAL A 204 13.04 -6.32 -18.11
C VAL A 204 13.63 -6.30 -16.70
N PRO A 205 14.90 -5.87 -16.55
CA PRO A 205 15.53 -5.78 -15.23
C PRO A 205 14.83 -4.79 -14.33
N SER A 206 14.73 -5.08 -13.05
CA SER A 206 14.13 -4.20 -12.04
C SER A 206 14.76 -2.80 -11.99
N ARG A 207 16.03 -2.68 -12.36
CA ARG A 207 16.75 -1.40 -12.40
C ARG A 207 16.25 -0.45 -13.47
N ASP A 208 15.59 -0.96 -14.49
CA ASP A 208 15.10 -0.18 -15.63
C ASP A 208 13.63 0.24 -15.41
N MET A 209 13.02 -0.23 -14.34
CA MET A 209 11.68 0.19 -13.92
C MET A 209 11.73 1.52 -13.17
N GLY A 210 10.77 2.39 -13.46
CA GLY A 210 10.73 3.72 -12.83
C GLY A 210 9.38 4.41 -13.01
N GLY A 211 9.39 5.71 -12.77
CA GLY A 211 8.21 6.55 -12.94
C GLY A 211 7.04 6.16 -12.03
N PHE A 212 5.83 6.49 -12.48
CA PHE A 212 4.59 6.20 -11.76
C PHE A 212 4.34 4.68 -11.63
N MET A 213 4.74 3.90 -12.63
CA MET A 213 4.64 2.43 -12.62
C MET A 213 5.33 1.83 -11.38
N LEU A 214 6.55 2.26 -11.08
CA LEU A 214 7.28 1.76 -9.91
C LEU A 214 6.59 2.12 -8.60
N ASN A 215 6.12 3.37 -8.46
CA ASN A 215 5.36 3.80 -7.28
C ASN A 215 4.08 2.97 -7.10
N PHE A 216 3.44 2.62 -8.22
CA PHE A 216 2.23 1.82 -8.21
C PHE A 216 2.49 0.38 -7.76
N ILE A 217 3.54 -0.25 -8.30
CA ILE A 217 3.98 -1.60 -7.90
C ILE A 217 4.27 -1.62 -6.39
N LEU A 218 5.08 -0.68 -5.92
CA LEU A 218 5.44 -0.60 -4.50
C LEU A 218 4.21 -0.35 -3.63
N GLY A 219 3.32 0.57 -4.03
CA GLY A 219 2.11 0.88 -3.29
C GLY A 219 1.19 -0.34 -3.13
N VAL A 220 0.86 -1.01 -4.24
CA VAL A 220 -0.04 -2.17 -4.23
C VAL A 220 0.56 -3.34 -3.45
N VAL A 221 1.81 -3.70 -3.74
CA VAL A 221 2.45 -4.86 -3.12
C VAL A 221 2.67 -4.63 -1.62
N CYS A 222 3.24 -3.47 -1.25
CA CYS A 222 3.56 -3.20 0.15
C CYS A 222 2.30 -3.03 1.02
N VAL A 223 1.25 -2.37 0.52
CA VAL A 223 -0.02 -2.24 1.26
C VAL A 223 -0.68 -3.61 1.44
N SER A 224 -0.72 -4.43 0.37
CA SER A 224 -1.32 -5.77 0.45
C SER A 224 -0.59 -6.70 1.42
N LEU A 225 0.74 -6.65 1.44
CA LEU A 225 1.56 -7.49 2.33
C LEU A 225 1.60 -6.95 3.77
N SER A 226 1.51 -5.63 3.95
CA SER A 226 1.61 -5.02 5.28
C SER A 226 0.39 -5.29 6.16
N LEU A 227 -0.80 -5.48 5.57
CA LEU A 227 -2.02 -5.75 6.34
C LEU A 227 -1.95 -7.08 7.12
N PRO A 228 -1.71 -8.25 6.49
CA PRO A 228 -1.61 -9.51 7.24
C PRO A 228 -0.47 -9.51 8.25
N ILE A 229 0.69 -8.95 7.90
CA ILE A 229 1.82 -8.85 8.82
C ILE A 229 1.49 -7.92 9.98
N GLY A 230 0.83 -6.80 9.74
CA GLY A 230 0.37 -5.86 10.76
C GLY A 230 -0.62 -6.48 11.74
N ILE A 231 -1.56 -7.31 11.25
CA ILE A 231 -2.48 -8.08 12.10
C ILE A 231 -1.68 -9.03 13.02
N LEU A 232 -0.76 -9.81 12.46
CA LEU A 232 0.05 -10.74 13.24
C LEU A 232 0.88 -10.03 14.30
N LEU A 233 1.49 -8.90 13.97
CA LEU A 233 2.25 -8.07 14.91
C LEU A 233 1.37 -7.49 16.03
N ALA A 234 0.17 -7.02 15.71
CA ALA A 234 -0.78 -6.48 16.68
C ALA A 234 -1.24 -7.56 17.68
N LEU A 235 -1.59 -8.75 17.17
CA LEU A 235 -1.98 -9.88 18.01
C LEU A 235 -0.80 -10.41 18.83
N GLY A 236 0.39 -10.50 18.23
CA GLY A 236 1.61 -10.88 18.93
C GLY A 236 1.99 -9.93 20.07
N ARG A 237 1.78 -8.61 19.87
CA ARG A 237 1.97 -7.60 20.94
C ARG A 237 1.01 -7.78 22.11
N GLN A 238 -0.20 -8.31 21.86
CA GLN A 238 -1.20 -8.59 22.91
C GLN A 238 -1.06 -9.99 23.53
N SER A 239 -0.16 -10.82 23.01
CA SER A 239 0.04 -12.19 23.49
C SER A 239 0.43 -12.23 24.97
N SER A 240 -0.06 -13.26 25.68
CA SER A 240 0.36 -13.59 27.04
C SER A 240 1.78 -14.19 27.12
N MET A 241 2.33 -14.66 25.98
CA MET A 241 3.67 -15.23 25.90
C MET A 241 4.72 -14.10 25.86
N PRO A 242 5.60 -13.99 26.89
CA PRO A 242 6.47 -12.83 27.04
C PRO A 242 7.49 -12.69 25.89
N ILE A 243 7.97 -13.78 25.33
CA ILE A 243 8.93 -13.77 24.23
C ILE A 243 8.30 -13.21 22.95
N ILE A 244 7.12 -13.72 22.56
CA ILE A 244 6.40 -13.26 21.37
C ILE A 244 6.03 -11.78 21.51
N LYS A 245 5.48 -11.41 22.66
CA LYS A 245 5.16 -10.02 22.99
C LYS A 245 6.39 -9.13 22.89
N GLY A 246 7.51 -9.55 23.49
CA GLY A 246 8.76 -8.80 23.49
C GLY A 246 9.30 -8.55 22.07
N ILE A 247 9.34 -9.59 21.24
CA ILE A 247 9.80 -9.49 19.84
C ILE A 247 8.91 -8.52 19.06
N CYS A 248 7.57 -8.66 19.15
CA CYS A 248 6.64 -7.79 18.44
C CYS A 248 6.75 -6.33 18.91
N VAL A 249 6.86 -6.09 20.22
CA VAL A 249 7.02 -4.73 20.77
C VAL A 249 8.32 -4.10 20.29
N VAL A 250 9.45 -4.79 20.42
CA VAL A 250 10.76 -4.28 19.99
C VAL A 250 10.74 -3.98 18.50
N PHE A 251 10.20 -4.87 17.67
CA PHE A 251 10.09 -4.67 16.23
C PHE A 251 9.26 -3.42 15.89
N ILE A 252 8.05 -3.32 16.45
CA ILE A 252 7.14 -2.21 16.16
C ILE A 252 7.76 -0.87 16.59
N GLU A 253 8.29 -0.79 17.80
CA GLU A 253 8.86 0.46 18.33
C GLU A 253 10.14 0.86 17.57
N PHE A 254 11.00 -0.11 17.25
CA PHE A 254 12.22 0.13 16.48
C PHE A 254 11.90 0.67 15.07
N ILE A 255 11.04 -0.02 14.32
CA ILE A 255 10.70 0.36 12.95
C ILE A 255 9.99 1.72 12.91
N ARG A 256 9.12 2.02 13.88
CA ARG A 256 8.43 3.31 13.95
C ARG A 256 9.33 4.45 14.46
N GLY A 257 10.36 4.12 15.20
CA GLY A 257 11.33 5.10 15.71
C GLY A 257 12.35 5.57 14.68
N VAL A 258 12.51 4.82 13.57
CA VAL A 258 13.50 5.13 12.53
C VAL A 258 12.81 5.69 11.28
N PRO A 259 13.28 6.82 10.70
CA PRO A 259 12.75 7.31 9.43
C PRO A 259 12.88 6.28 8.31
N LEU A 260 11.83 6.15 7.47
CA LEU A 260 11.81 5.19 6.36
C LEU A 260 13.04 5.35 5.43
N ILE A 261 13.46 6.59 5.17
CA ILE A 261 14.62 6.85 4.30
C ILE A 261 15.89 6.20 4.85
N THR A 262 16.09 6.23 6.16
CA THR A 262 17.24 5.59 6.83
C THR A 262 17.17 4.07 6.69
N LEU A 263 15.98 3.47 6.86
CA LEU A 263 15.78 2.03 6.65
C LEU A 263 16.08 1.61 5.22
N LEU A 264 15.62 2.39 4.23
CA LEU A 264 15.91 2.14 2.82
C LEU A 264 17.40 2.26 2.50
N PHE A 265 18.09 3.24 3.09
CA PHE A 265 19.53 3.39 2.94
C PHE A 265 20.28 2.20 3.52
N VAL A 266 19.92 1.77 4.74
CA VAL A 266 20.51 0.58 5.37
C VAL A 266 20.29 -0.67 4.51
N ALA A 267 19.08 -0.89 3.99
CA ALA A 267 18.78 -2.03 3.13
C ALA A 267 19.56 -2.02 1.81
N ASN A 268 19.77 -0.85 1.21
CA ASN A 268 20.44 -0.77 -0.08
C ASN A 268 21.95 -0.76 0.02
N VAL A 269 22.51 -0.10 1.02
CA VAL A 269 23.96 0.10 1.16
C VAL A 269 24.55 -0.85 2.17
N VAL A 270 24.03 -0.85 3.41
CA VAL A 270 24.64 -1.58 4.52
C VAL A 270 24.44 -3.09 4.40
N LEU A 271 23.24 -3.54 3.94
CA LEU A 271 22.96 -4.96 3.78
C LEU A 271 23.94 -5.66 2.81
N ALA A 272 24.39 -4.95 1.79
CA ALA A 272 25.35 -5.50 0.83
C ALA A 272 26.68 -5.92 1.48
N TYR A 273 27.09 -5.28 2.58
CA TYR A 273 28.31 -5.64 3.31
C TYR A 273 28.16 -6.90 4.18
N PHE A 274 26.93 -7.26 4.53
CA PHE A 274 26.65 -8.47 5.32
C PHE A 274 26.35 -9.70 4.48
N LEU A 275 26.09 -9.52 3.20
CA LEU A 275 25.83 -10.64 2.27
C LEU A 275 27.15 -11.23 1.76
N PRO A 276 27.20 -12.56 1.50
CA PRO A 276 28.36 -13.18 0.90
C PRO A 276 28.75 -12.52 -0.41
N PRO A 277 30.07 -12.43 -0.74
CA PRO A 277 30.54 -11.88 -2.01
C PRO A 277 29.85 -12.58 -3.20
N GLY A 278 29.37 -11.79 -4.16
CA GLY A 278 28.65 -12.31 -5.34
C GLY A 278 27.14 -12.50 -5.17
N THR A 279 26.59 -12.30 -3.97
CA THR A 279 25.14 -12.32 -3.77
C THR A 279 24.52 -11.02 -4.23
N THR A 280 23.77 -11.05 -5.34
CA THR A 280 23.01 -9.89 -5.84
C THR A 280 21.54 -10.10 -5.50
N THR A 281 21.02 -9.36 -4.52
CA THR A 281 19.59 -9.30 -4.27
C THR A 281 18.97 -8.18 -5.12
N ASP A 282 17.79 -8.45 -5.66
CA ASP A 282 17.05 -7.47 -6.48
C ASP A 282 16.76 -6.20 -5.68
N LEU A 283 16.94 -5.04 -6.34
CA LEU A 283 16.78 -3.73 -5.71
C LEU A 283 15.33 -3.49 -5.27
N ILE A 284 14.36 -3.79 -6.14
CA ILE A 284 12.92 -3.59 -5.85
C ILE A 284 12.49 -4.51 -4.72
N LEU A 285 12.99 -5.75 -4.67
CA LEU A 285 12.67 -6.69 -3.60
C LEU A 285 13.10 -6.15 -2.22
N ARG A 286 14.31 -5.57 -2.12
CA ARG A 286 14.77 -4.95 -0.86
C ARG A 286 13.88 -3.81 -0.44
N VAL A 287 13.51 -2.95 -1.38
CA VAL A 287 12.60 -1.81 -1.13
C VAL A 287 11.23 -2.30 -0.69
N ILE A 288 10.66 -3.32 -1.35
CA ILE A 288 9.38 -3.95 -0.97
C ILE A 288 9.44 -4.45 0.46
N ILE A 289 10.48 -5.20 0.84
CA ILE A 289 10.62 -5.73 2.19
C ILE A 289 10.64 -4.59 3.22
N MET A 290 11.45 -3.55 3.00
CA MET A 290 11.56 -2.44 3.95
C MET A 290 10.29 -1.62 4.08
N ILE A 291 9.63 -1.28 2.97
CA ILE A 291 8.36 -0.54 3.00
C ILE A 291 7.27 -1.39 3.66
N THR A 292 7.23 -2.69 3.36
CA THR A 292 6.25 -3.61 3.98
C THR A 292 6.46 -3.71 5.49
N MET A 293 7.69 -3.86 5.96
CA MET A 293 8.02 -3.89 7.38
C MET A 293 7.62 -2.57 8.07
N PHE A 294 7.94 -1.45 7.44
CA PHE A 294 7.59 -0.12 7.93
C PHE A 294 6.07 0.04 8.03
N SER A 295 5.35 -0.21 6.95
CA SER A 295 3.89 -0.07 6.91
C SER A 295 3.19 -1.02 7.87
N SER A 296 3.68 -2.26 8.01
CA SER A 296 3.10 -3.25 8.93
C SER A 296 3.22 -2.84 10.40
N ALA A 297 4.31 -2.18 10.79
CA ALA A 297 4.48 -1.66 12.14
C ALA A 297 3.45 -0.55 12.46
N TYR A 298 3.14 0.33 11.50
CA TYR A 298 2.10 1.34 11.66
C TYR A 298 0.70 0.73 11.69
N ILE A 299 0.41 -0.22 10.79
CA ILE A 299 -0.88 -0.94 10.77
C ILE A 299 -1.10 -1.71 12.08
N ALA A 300 -0.06 -2.34 12.61
CA ALA A 300 -0.14 -3.03 13.90
C ALA A 300 -0.60 -2.10 15.04
N GLU A 301 -0.11 -0.88 15.05
CA GLU A 301 -0.50 0.11 16.07
C GLU A 301 -1.94 0.61 15.87
N VAL A 302 -2.38 0.80 14.63
CA VAL A 302 -3.77 1.14 14.32
C VAL A 302 -4.71 0.04 14.78
N ILE A 303 -4.39 -1.23 14.47
CA ILE A 303 -5.19 -2.39 14.88
C ILE A 303 -5.20 -2.51 16.40
N ARG A 304 -4.06 -2.33 17.08
CA ARG A 304 -3.98 -2.31 18.54
C ARG A 304 -4.90 -1.25 19.15
N GLY A 305 -4.92 -0.05 18.56
CA GLY A 305 -5.82 1.03 18.99
C GLY A 305 -7.29 0.67 18.81
N GLY A 306 -7.65 0.04 17.67
CA GLY A 306 -8.99 -0.45 17.39
C GLY A 306 -9.44 -1.53 18.38
N LEU A 307 -8.59 -2.53 18.61
CA LEU A 307 -8.88 -3.60 19.58
C LEU A 307 -9.02 -3.07 21.03
N ALA A 308 -8.23 -2.08 21.41
CA ALA A 308 -8.32 -1.44 22.73
C ALA A 308 -9.61 -0.63 22.94
N ALA A 309 -10.26 -0.18 21.87
CA ALA A 309 -11.52 0.55 21.90
C ALA A 309 -12.74 -0.37 22.06
N LEU A 310 -12.60 -1.69 21.87
CA LEU A 310 -13.68 -2.64 22.01
C LEU A 310 -14.08 -2.83 23.49
N PRO A 311 -15.39 -2.91 23.79
CA PRO A 311 -15.86 -3.19 25.12
C PRO A 311 -15.38 -4.56 25.63
N LYS A 312 -14.92 -4.63 26.88
CA LYS A 312 -14.45 -5.89 27.50
C LYS A 312 -15.52 -6.99 27.50
N GLY A 313 -16.79 -6.62 27.60
CA GLY A 313 -17.90 -7.57 27.55
C GLY A 313 -17.98 -8.43 26.28
N GLN A 314 -17.38 -7.98 25.16
CA GLN A 314 -17.28 -8.79 23.94
C GLN A 314 -16.36 -9.99 24.15
N TYR A 315 -15.23 -9.77 24.78
CA TYR A 315 -14.27 -10.83 25.12
C TYR A 315 -14.85 -11.80 26.15
N GLU A 316 -15.48 -11.26 27.20
CA GLU A 316 -16.13 -12.03 28.24
C GLU A 316 -17.30 -12.89 27.71
N ALA A 317 -18.05 -12.36 26.74
CA ALA A 317 -19.12 -13.10 26.06
C ALA A 317 -18.56 -14.28 25.24
N GLY A 318 -17.45 -14.05 24.49
CA GLY A 318 -16.79 -15.12 23.75
C GLY A 318 -16.23 -16.22 24.67
N ASP A 319 -15.60 -15.84 25.77
CA ASP A 319 -15.07 -16.76 26.76
C ASP A 319 -16.22 -17.58 27.43
N SER A 320 -17.36 -16.94 27.70
CA SER A 320 -18.56 -17.61 28.27
C SER A 320 -19.15 -18.65 27.32
N LEU A 321 -18.97 -18.49 26.01
CA LEU A 321 -19.37 -19.45 24.98
C LEU A 321 -18.34 -20.57 24.76
N GLY A 322 -17.20 -20.52 25.47
CA GLY A 322 -16.13 -21.50 25.34
C GLY A 322 -15.33 -21.38 24.02
N LEU A 323 -15.38 -20.20 23.37
CA LEU A 323 -14.62 -19.95 22.16
C LEU A 323 -13.13 -19.85 22.49
N ASP A 324 -12.29 -20.45 21.64
CA ASP A 324 -10.86 -20.24 21.74
C ASP A 324 -10.45 -18.83 21.30
N TYR A 325 -9.21 -18.43 21.58
CA TYR A 325 -8.72 -17.10 21.24
C TYR A 325 -8.85 -16.76 19.73
N ALA A 326 -8.57 -17.73 18.85
CA ALA A 326 -8.61 -17.52 17.42
C ALA A 326 -10.08 -17.38 16.92
N GLN A 327 -10.99 -18.17 17.48
CA GLN A 327 -12.43 -18.08 17.19
C GLN A 327 -13.01 -16.75 17.67
N ASN A 328 -12.65 -16.35 18.90
CA ASN A 328 -13.08 -15.09 19.49
C ASN A 328 -12.60 -13.89 18.65
N MET A 329 -11.33 -13.86 18.26
CA MET A 329 -10.76 -12.81 17.39
C MET A 329 -11.36 -12.73 15.97
N ARG A 330 -11.94 -13.82 15.47
CA ARG A 330 -12.64 -13.82 14.18
C ARG A 330 -14.04 -13.22 14.25
N LEU A 331 -14.68 -13.27 15.40
CA LEU A 331 -16.05 -12.81 15.60
C LEU A 331 -16.13 -11.35 16.07
N ILE A 332 -15.08 -10.89 16.72
CA ILE A 332 -14.90 -9.50 17.13
C ILE A 332 -14.35 -8.66 15.96
#